data_1663e356f32d00c9467fb695d483f7a1
#
_entry.id   1663e356f32d00c9467fb695d483f7a1
#
_cell.length_a   1.000
_cell.length_b   1.000
_cell.length_c   1.000
_cell.angle_alpha   90.00
_cell.angle_beta   90.00
_cell.angle_gamma   90.00
#
_symmetry.space_group_name_H-M   'P 1'
#
loop_
_entity.id
_entity.type
_entity.pdbx_description
1 polymer ?
#
loop_
_entity_poly.entity_id
_entity_poly.type
_entity_poly.pdbx_seq_one_letter_code
_entity_poly.pdbx_strand_id
1 'polypeptide(L)'
;MISLIDLHKSFGSQRVLNGLNLTVPAGKITAVIGPSGEGKSVLLKHMIGLLQPDQGDVLVDGQSIVGLRRSHLNRVREKFAMVFQNAALFDSMTVFENVAFPLEEKTTLNKTEISERVATALQEVGLRNVDHKYPDELSGGMKKRVGLARALLLKPEIILFDEPTTGLDPVIRRAIHQLIKDTQQKFGFTAVIVSHDIPDIFDVAHQVAMLYRGEILQFGTPHDIQTSEHPVVRQFISGSLDGPINSGAA
;
A
#
# COMPACT_ATOMS: atom_id res chain seq x y z
N MET A 1 6.78 -5.54 12.05
CA MET A 1 7.84 -4.60 11.60
C MET A 1 8.45 -5.11 10.31
N ILE A 2 8.69 -4.24 9.31
CA ILE A 2 9.38 -4.60 8.07
C ILE A 2 10.68 -3.81 8.01
N SER A 3 11.80 -4.47 7.65
CA SER A 3 13.07 -3.80 7.42
C SER A 3 13.65 -4.21 6.07
N LEU A 4 14.05 -3.21 5.29
CA LEU A 4 14.75 -3.35 4.03
C LEU A 4 16.19 -2.92 4.26
N ILE A 5 17.14 -3.78 3.94
CA ILE A 5 18.55 -3.59 4.28
C ILE A 5 19.38 -3.68 3.01
N ASP A 6 20.00 -2.57 2.64
CA ASP A 6 20.90 -2.46 1.48
C ASP A 6 20.30 -3.07 0.19
N LEU A 7 19.03 -2.73 -0.07
CA LEU A 7 18.24 -3.37 -1.11
C LEU A 7 18.58 -2.85 -2.49
N HIS A 8 19.04 -3.74 -3.37
CA HIS A 8 19.34 -3.44 -4.77
C HIS A 8 18.41 -4.20 -5.71
N LYS A 9 17.94 -3.53 -6.76
CA LYS A 9 17.17 -4.17 -7.84
C LYS A 9 17.37 -3.48 -9.16
N SER A 10 17.67 -4.28 -10.19
CA SER A 10 17.78 -3.84 -11.58
C SER A 10 16.85 -4.66 -12.48
N PHE A 11 16.39 -4.06 -13.56
CA PHE A 11 15.69 -4.71 -14.67
C PHE A 11 16.45 -4.42 -15.96
N GLY A 12 17.18 -5.40 -16.46
CA GLY A 12 18.15 -5.20 -17.53
C GLY A 12 19.23 -4.19 -17.10
N SER A 13 19.43 -3.13 -17.87
CA SER A 13 20.39 -2.06 -17.55
C SER A 13 19.85 -1.00 -16.58
N GLN A 14 18.55 -0.99 -16.31
CA GLN A 14 17.92 0.02 -15.46
C GLN A 14 18.00 -0.40 -13.98
N ARG A 15 18.80 0.34 -13.19
CA ARG A 15 18.82 0.22 -11.74
C ARG A 15 17.62 0.96 -11.15
N VAL A 16 16.77 0.24 -10.40
CA VAL A 16 15.52 0.77 -9.81
C VAL A 16 15.66 0.99 -8.31
N LEU A 17 16.33 0.08 -7.60
CA LEU A 17 16.67 0.26 -6.18
C LEU A 17 18.20 0.18 -6.06
N ASN A 18 18.78 1.05 -5.22
CA ASN A 18 20.22 1.26 -5.17
C ASN A 18 20.72 1.39 -3.71
N GLY A 19 20.83 0.26 -3.00
CA GLY A 19 21.26 0.28 -1.60
C GLY A 19 20.21 0.84 -0.65
N LEU A 20 18.93 0.63 -0.96
CA LEU A 20 17.80 1.20 -0.20
C LEU A 20 17.72 0.60 1.19
N ASN A 21 17.66 1.48 2.20
CA ASN A 21 17.41 1.12 3.59
C ASN A 21 16.12 1.78 4.08
N LEU A 22 15.20 0.99 4.65
CA LEU A 22 13.95 1.49 5.21
C LEU A 22 13.45 0.57 6.31
N THR A 23 13.09 1.14 7.46
CA THR A 23 12.39 0.43 8.53
C THR A 23 10.97 0.96 8.68
N VAL A 24 9.99 0.06 8.51
CA VAL A 24 8.57 0.35 8.70
C VAL A 24 8.16 -0.05 10.11
N PRO A 25 7.78 0.90 10.98
CA PRO A 25 7.37 0.59 12.35
C PRO A 25 6.06 -0.20 12.37
N ALA A 26 5.96 -1.18 13.29
CA ALA A 26 4.73 -1.94 13.50
C ALA A 26 3.59 -1.05 14.01
N GLY A 27 2.36 -1.33 13.58
CA GLY A 27 1.16 -0.62 14.04
C GLY A 27 1.12 0.86 13.64
N LYS A 28 1.88 1.28 12.62
CA LYS A 28 1.93 2.65 12.11
C LYS A 28 1.62 2.68 10.62
N ILE A 29 1.22 3.87 10.15
CA ILE A 29 1.11 4.16 8.72
C ILE A 29 2.42 4.81 8.28
N THR A 30 3.14 4.16 7.35
CA THR A 30 4.31 4.73 6.68
C THR A 30 3.94 5.06 5.24
N ALA A 31 4.04 6.32 4.86
CA ALA A 31 3.88 6.74 3.47
C ALA A 31 5.23 6.68 2.74
N VAL A 32 5.24 6.13 1.53
CA VAL A 32 6.38 6.20 0.61
C VAL A 32 6.00 7.13 -0.52
N ILE A 33 6.65 8.28 -0.58
CA ILE A 33 6.42 9.32 -1.59
C ILE A 33 7.62 9.42 -2.54
N GLY A 34 7.41 10.07 -3.68
CA GLY A 34 8.49 10.31 -4.66
C GLY A 34 7.95 10.37 -6.08
N PRO A 35 8.76 10.83 -7.05
CA PRO A 35 8.37 10.93 -8.45
C PRO A 35 7.87 9.61 -9.05
N SER A 36 7.10 9.69 -10.13
CA SER A 36 6.67 8.50 -10.86
C SER A 36 7.88 7.77 -11.47
N GLY A 37 7.84 6.43 -11.49
CA GLY A 37 8.94 5.63 -12.04
C GLY A 37 10.11 5.33 -11.08
N GLU A 38 10.15 5.92 -9.88
CA GLU A 38 11.24 5.74 -8.91
C GLU A 38 11.27 4.35 -8.20
N GLY A 39 10.35 3.44 -8.55
CA GLY A 39 10.36 2.10 -7.98
C GLY A 39 9.49 1.88 -6.74
N LYS A 40 8.57 2.78 -6.41
CA LYS A 40 7.69 2.66 -5.23
C LYS A 40 6.89 1.35 -5.22
N SER A 41 6.24 0.97 -6.32
CA SER A 41 5.51 -0.31 -6.43
C SER A 41 6.46 -1.52 -6.46
N VAL A 42 7.69 -1.34 -6.96
CA VAL A 42 8.75 -2.36 -6.89
C VAL A 42 9.12 -2.62 -5.42
N LEU A 43 9.24 -1.56 -4.63
CA LEU A 43 9.49 -1.64 -3.19
C LEU A 43 8.42 -2.48 -2.47
N LEU A 44 7.12 -2.20 -2.71
CA LEU A 44 6.03 -2.99 -2.12
C LEU A 44 6.11 -4.48 -2.50
N LYS A 45 6.48 -4.79 -3.76
CA LYS A 45 6.62 -6.16 -4.22
C LYS A 45 7.77 -6.91 -3.53
N HIS A 46 8.84 -6.21 -3.12
CA HIS A 46 9.89 -6.81 -2.29
C HIS A 46 9.41 -7.07 -0.87
N MET A 47 8.67 -6.14 -0.25
CA MET A 47 8.16 -6.30 1.12
C MET A 47 7.30 -7.56 1.29
N ILE A 48 6.53 -7.96 0.28
CA ILE A 48 5.69 -9.18 0.30
C ILE A 48 6.37 -10.39 -0.38
N GLY A 49 7.64 -10.23 -0.79
CA GLY A 49 8.40 -11.29 -1.45
C GLY A 49 7.90 -11.70 -2.84
N LEU A 50 7.15 -10.83 -3.54
CA LEU A 50 6.76 -11.05 -4.95
C LEU A 50 7.92 -10.84 -5.91
N LEU A 51 8.90 -10.02 -5.50
CA LEU A 51 10.16 -9.84 -6.19
C LEU A 51 11.31 -10.20 -5.25
N GLN A 52 12.35 -10.82 -5.79
CA GLN A 52 13.61 -11.06 -5.09
C GLN A 52 14.57 -9.91 -5.40
N PRO A 53 15.26 -9.36 -4.41
CA PRO A 53 16.31 -8.38 -4.64
C PRO A 53 17.52 -9.03 -5.33
N ASP A 54 18.33 -8.21 -6.00
CA ASP A 54 19.59 -8.66 -6.56
C ASP A 54 20.68 -8.70 -5.48
N GLN A 55 20.61 -7.79 -4.47
CA GLN A 55 21.42 -7.76 -3.26
C GLN A 55 20.61 -7.18 -2.11
N GLY A 56 21.07 -7.43 -0.88
CA GLY A 56 20.42 -6.96 0.33
C GLY A 56 19.39 -7.93 0.88
N ASP A 57 18.62 -7.49 1.87
CA ASP A 57 17.67 -8.33 2.59
C ASP A 57 16.35 -7.63 2.88
N VAL A 58 15.30 -8.43 3.04
CA VAL A 58 13.98 -8.00 3.49
C VAL A 58 13.60 -8.81 4.72
N LEU A 59 13.44 -8.13 5.84
CA LEU A 59 13.04 -8.75 7.10
C LEU A 59 11.59 -8.44 7.41
N VAL A 60 10.82 -9.45 7.80
CA VAL A 60 9.47 -9.33 8.35
C VAL A 60 9.50 -9.89 9.75
N ASP A 61 9.21 -9.04 10.74
CA ASP A 61 9.31 -9.37 12.17
C ASP A 61 10.68 -9.98 12.57
N GLY A 62 11.76 -9.45 11.98
CA GLY A 62 13.13 -9.89 12.21
C GLY A 62 13.55 -11.14 11.43
N GLN A 63 12.66 -11.77 10.68
CA GLN A 63 12.96 -12.93 9.84
C GLN A 63 13.19 -12.51 8.41
N SER A 64 14.33 -12.90 7.82
CA SER A 64 14.60 -12.73 6.38
C SER A 64 13.60 -13.53 5.54
N ILE A 65 13.06 -12.88 4.51
CA ILE A 65 12.18 -13.52 3.52
C ILE A 65 12.87 -13.76 2.19
N VAL A 66 14.10 -13.29 2.02
CA VAL A 66 14.90 -13.51 0.80
C VAL A 66 15.35 -14.95 0.73
N GLY A 67 15.14 -15.59 -0.42
CA GLY A 67 15.53 -16.98 -0.63
C GLY A 67 14.73 -18.04 0.13
N LEU A 68 13.64 -17.66 0.81
CA LEU A 68 12.76 -18.61 1.48
C LEU A 68 12.14 -19.59 0.49
N ARG A 69 11.99 -20.86 0.90
CA ARG A 69 11.18 -21.84 0.19
C ARG A 69 9.73 -21.36 0.10
N ARG A 70 9.05 -21.67 -1.01
CA ARG A 70 7.67 -21.22 -1.29
C ARG A 70 6.68 -21.44 -0.14
N SER A 71 6.77 -22.58 0.55
CA SER A 71 5.89 -22.88 1.69
C SER A 71 6.08 -21.94 2.87
N HIS A 72 7.33 -21.59 3.21
CA HIS A 72 7.64 -20.64 4.27
C HIS A 72 7.27 -19.21 3.87
N LEU A 73 7.56 -18.81 2.63
CA LEU A 73 7.18 -17.50 2.11
C LEU A 73 5.66 -17.32 2.12
N ASN A 74 4.89 -18.36 1.79
CA ASN A 74 3.43 -18.30 1.83
C ASN A 74 2.90 -18.06 3.25
N ARG A 75 3.49 -18.66 4.29
CA ARG A 75 3.14 -18.36 5.70
C ARG A 75 3.40 -16.90 6.06
N VAL A 76 4.52 -16.33 5.59
CA VAL A 76 4.77 -14.90 5.79
C VAL A 76 3.74 -14.05 5.06
N ARG A 77 3.37 -14.42 3.84
CA ARG A 77 2.34 -13.72 3.04
C ARG A 77 0.95 -13.75 3.65
N GLU A 78 0.64 -14.72 4.50
CA GLU A 78 -0.64 -14.76 5.23
C GLU A 78 -0.82 -13.56 6.18
N LYS A 79 0.28 -12.95 6.63
CA LYS A 79 0.27 -11.71 7.42
C LYS A 79 -0.09 -10.47 6.61
N PHE A 80 -0.01 -10.56 5.28
CA PHE A 80 -0.15 -9.42 4.38
C PHE A 80 -1.49 -9.40 3.66
N ALA A 81 -1.99 -8.18 3.43
CA ALA A 81 -2.93 -7.89 2.37
C ALA A 81 -2.37 -6.80 1.46
N MET A 82 -2.81 -6.76 0.22
CA MET A 82 -2.43 -5.72 -0.75
C MET A 82 -3.66 -5.09 -1.38
N VAL A 83 -3.71 -3.78 -1.36
CA VAL A 83 -4.72 -2.96 -2.04
C VAL A 83 -4.05 -2.31 -3.24
N PHE A 84 -4.47 -2.71 -4.43
CA PHE A 84 -3.92 -2.25 -5.70
C PHE A 84 -4.56 -0.95 -6.16
N GLN A 85 -3.86 -0.23 -7.03
CA GLN A 85 -4.29 1.03 -7.62
C GLN A 85 -5.71 0.96 -8.23
N ASN A 86 -6.08 -0.10 -8.91
CA ASN A 86 -7.41 -0.29 -9.51
C ASN A 86 -8.32 -1.21 -8.69
N ALA A 87 -8.07 -1.34 -7.36
CA ALA A 87 -8.76 -2.25 -6.45
C ALA A 87 -8.67 -3.74 -6.82
N ALA A 88 -8.28 -4.08 -8.06
CA ALA A 88 -8.14 -5.44 -8.60
C ALA A 88 -9.35 -6.33 -8.27
N LEU A 89 -10.56 -5.81 -8.50
CA LEU A 89 -11.79 -6.57 -8.38
C LEU A 89 -11.94 -7.50 -9.59
N PHE A 90 -12.54 -8.66 -9.38
CA PHE A 90 -12.94 -9.55 -10.44
C PHE A 90 -14.24 -9.03 -11.05
N ASP A 91 -14.22 -8.61 -12.31
CA ASP A 91 -15.37 -8.01 -12.99
C ASP A 91 -16.54 -8.98 -13.17
N SER A 92 -16.26 -10.28 -13.20
CA SER A 92 -17.26 -11.35 -13.30
C SER A 92 -17.92 -11.74 -11.97
N MET A 93 -17.49 -11.15 -10.87
CA MET A 93 -17.97 -11.42 -9.51
C MET A 93 -18.70 -10.20 -8.96
N THR A 94 -19.76 -10.46 -8.20
CA THR A 94 -20.44 -9.43 -7.41
C THR A 94 -19.53 -8.84 -6.32
N VAL A 95 -19.95 -7.77 -5.68
CA VAL A 95 -19.25 -7.20 -4.50
C VAL A 95 -19.12 -8.25 -3.40
N PHE A 96 -20.21 -8.99 -3.13
CA PHE A 96 -20.18 -10.06 -2.13
C PHE A 96 -19.10 -11.09 -2.46
N GLU A 97 -19.10 -11.64 -3.67
CA GLU A 97 -18.16 -12.66 -4.10
C GLU A 97 -16.71 -12.13 -4.09
N ASN A 98 -16.48 -10.90 -4.55
CA ASN A 98 -15.17 -10.27 -4.48
C ASN A 98 -14.62 -10.18 -3.05
N VAL A 99 -15.48 -9.81 -2.09
CA VAL A 99 -15.07 -9.70 -0.68
C VAL A 99 -14.97 -11.09 -0.03
N ALA A 100 -15.88 -12.03 -0.33
CA ALA A 100 -15.89 -13.38 0.22
C ALA A 100 -14.69 -14.23 -0.24
N PHE A 101 -14.20 -14.00 -1.46
CA PHE A 101 -13.18 -14.81 -2.14
C PHE A 101 -12.00 -15.25 -1.24
N PRO A 102 -11.34 -14.36 -0.47
CA PRO A 102 -10.23 -14.80 0.40
C PRO A 102 -10.64 -15.77 1.51
N LEU A 103 -11.89 -15.70 2.02
CA LEU A 103 -12.38 -16.65 3.02
C LEU A 103 -12.69 -18.00 2.40
N GLU A 104 -13.33 -18.02 1.22
CA GLU A 104 -13.67 -19.24 0.49
C GLU A 104 -12.41 -20.03 0.13
N GLU A 105 -11.34 -19.34 -0.29
CA GLU A 105 -10.07 -19.96 -0.68
C GLU A 105 -9.21 -20.44 0.50
N LYS A 106 -9.29 -19.78 1.67
CA LYS A 106 -8.33 -19.98 2.77
C LYS A 106 -8.94 -20.58 4.03
N THR A 107 -10.26 -20.75 4.10
CA THR A 107 -10.94 -21.23 5.30
C THR A 107 -11.94 -22.31 5.01
N THR A 108 -12.40 -23.00 6.06
CA THR A 108 -13.47 -24.01 6.00
C THR A 108 -14.77 -23.47 6.58
N LEU A 109 -14.96 -22.16 6.59
CA LEU A 109 -16.17 -21.51 7.11
C LEU A 109 -17.38 -21.86 6.26
N ASN A 110 -18.54 -21.97 6.91
CA ASN A 110 -19.79 -22.17 6.21
C ASN A 110 -20.31 -20.87 5.58
N LYS A 111 -21.31 -20.99 4.69
CA LYS A 111 -21.85 -19.86 3.94
C LYS A 111 -22.44 -18.75 4.83
N THR A 112 -23.04 -19.12 5.95
CA THR A 112 -23.62 -18.14 6.89
C THR A 112 -22.52 -17.32 7.57
N GLU A 113 -21.48 -17.98 8.06
CA GLU A 113 -20.31 -17.33 8.67
C GLU A 113 -19.61 -16.39 7.70
N ILE A 114 -19.44 -16.83 6.42
CA ILE A 114 -18.86 -15.98 5.36
C ILE A 114 -19.75 -14.76 5.12
N SER A 115 -21.08 -14.94 5.02
CA SER A 115 -22.02 -13.85 4.78
C SER A 115 -21.98 -12.79 5.89
N GLU A 116 -21.95 -13.20 7.15
CA GLU A 116 -21.85 -12.29 8.30
C GLU A 116 -20.55 -11.50 8.30
N ARG A 117 -19.42 -12.15 7.98
CA ARG A 117 -18.11 -11.49 7.89
C ARG A 117 -18.03 -10.50 6.73
N VAL A 118 -18.58 -10.87 5.57
CA VAL A 118 -18.65 -9.97 4.40
C VAL A 118 -19.50 -8.75 4.70
N ALA A 119 -20.70 -8.94 5.28
CA ALA A 119 -21.58 -7.84 5.66
C ALA A 119 -20.89 -6.87 6.65
N THR A 120 -20.19 -7.42 7.64
CA THR A 120 -19.40 -6.64 8.60
C THR A 120 -18.30 -5.87 7.89
N ALA A 121 -17.49 -6.53 7.02
CA ALA A 121 -16.41 -5.88 6.31
C ALA A 121 -16.88 -4.75 5.38
N LEU A 122 -18.02 -4.92 4.70
CA LEU A 122 -18.63 -3.87 3.88
C LEU A 122 -19.12 -2.69 4.74
N GLN A 123 -19.71 -2.98 5.90
CA GLN A 123 -20.14 -1.92 6.82
C GLN A 123 -18.94 -1.13 7.37
N GLU A 124 -17.81 -1.77 7.68
CA GLU A 124 -16.58 -1.11 8.15
C GLU A 124 -16.03 -0.09 7.15
N VAL A 125 -16.24 -0.31 5.88
CA VAL A 125 -15.81 0.63 4.83
C VAL A 125 -16.93 1.58 4.38
N GLY A 126 -18.07 1.59 5.10
CA GLY A 126 -19.20 2.48 4.84
C GLY A 126 -20.01 2.12 3.59
N LEU A 127 -20.04 0.85 3.20
CA LEU A 127 -20.86 0.34 2.10
C LEU A 127 -22.07 -0.42 2.65
N ARG A 128 -23.26 -0.12 2.10
CA ARG A 128 -24.52 -0.79 2.44
C ARG A 128 -25.33 -1.07 1.19
N ASN A 129 -26.00 -2.21 1.15
CA ASN A 129 -26.91 -2.61 0.06
C ASN A 129 -26.25 -2.62 -1.33
N VAL A 130 -24.98 -3.06 -1.41
CA VAL A 130 -24.20 -3.14 -2.65
C VAL A 130 -23.65 -4.53 -2.94
N ASP A 131 -23.90 -5.47 -2.06
CA ASP A 131 -23.40 -6.84 -2.07
C ASP A 131 -23.73 -7.59 -3.38
N HIS A 132 -24.91 -7.33 -3.97
CA HIS A 132 -25.40 -7.92 -5.21
C HIS A 132 -24.87 -7.24 -6.49
N LYS A 133 -24.25 -6.05 -6.38
CA LYS A 133 -23.76 -5.28 -7.53
C LYS A 133 -22.47 -5.85 -8.10
N TYR A 134 -22.27 -5.62 -9.39
CA TYR A 134 -21.01 -5.89 -10.06
C TYR A 134 -20.07 -4.67 -10.04
N PRO A 135 -18.76 -4.86 -10.24
CA PRO A 135 -17.79 -3.74 -10.22
C PRO A 135 -18.12 -2.60 -11.18
N ASP A 136 -18.67 -2.86 -12.36
CA ASP A 136 -19.05 -1.85 -13.35
C ASP A 136 -20.20 -0.93 -12.90
N GLU A 137 -21.04 -1.38 -11.95
CA GLU A 137 -22.11 -0.59 -11.35
C GLU A 137 -21.64 0.31 -10.19
N LEU A 138 -20.34 0.28 -9.85
CA LEU A 138 -19.77 1.01 -8.71
C LEU A 138 -19.00 2.25 -9.17
N SER A 139 -19.11 3.34 -8.39
CA SER A 139 -18.20 4.48 -8.54
C SER A 139 -16.75 4.10 -8.20
N GLY A 140 -15.78 4.89 -8.67
CA GLY A 140 -14.35 4.66 -8.37
C GLY A 140 -14.07 4.57 -6.86
N GLY A 141 -14.65 5.46 -6.07
CA GLY A 141 -14.52 5.43 -4.61
C GLY A 141 -15.14 4.18 -3.97
N MET A 142 -16.28 3.70 -4.49
CA MET A 142 -16.88 2.45 -4.01
C MET A 142 -15.99 1.24 -4.34
N LYS A 143 -15.40 1.17 -5.54
CA LYS A 143 -14.44 0.09 -5.91
C LYS A 143 -13.25 0.04 -4.94
N LYS A 144 -12.69 1.22 -4.57
CA LYS A 144 -11.60 1.30 -3.59
C LYS A 144 -12.02 0.80 -2.20
N ARG A 145 -13.22 1.15 -1.76
CA ARG A 145 -13.79 0.66 -0.49
C ARG A 145 -14.01 -0.85 -0.49
N VAL A 146 -14.52 -1.44 -1.58
CA VAL A 146 -14.64 -2.91 -1.73
C VAL A 146 -13.27 -3.58 -1.67
N GLY A 147 -12.27 -3.02 -2.36
CA GLY A 147 -10.88 -3.53 -2.28
C GLY A 147 -10.30 -3.51 -0.86
N LEU A 148 -10.60 -2.45 -0.09
CA LEU A 148 -10.20 -2.36 1.32
C LEU A 148 -10.97 -3.36 2.19
N ALA A 149 -12.29 -3.52 2.00
CA ALA A 149 -13.10 -4.52 2.71
C ALA A 149 -12.53 -5.94 2.50
N ARG A 150 -12.22 -6.30 1.24
CA ARG A 150 -11.59 -7.57 0.90
C ARG A 150 -10.23 -7.76 1.59
N ALA A 151 -9.43 -6.70 1.67
CA ALA A 151 -8.12 -6.74 2.33
C ALA A 151 -8.24 -6.94 3.85
N LEU A 152 -9.23 -6.30 4.49
CA LEU A 152 -9.45 -6.37 5.94
C LEU A 152 -10.06 -7.70 6.40
N LEU A 153 -10.71 -8.44 5.50
CA LEU A 153 -11.52 -9.61 5.85
C LEU A 153 -10.75 -10.72 6.56
N LEU A 154 -9.48 -10.92 6.18
CA LEU A 154 -8.58 -11.91 6.81
C LEU A 154 -7.84 -11.36 8.03
N LYS A 155 -8.14 -10.12 8.48
CA LYS A 155 -7.48 -9.44 9.61
C LYS A 155 -5.95 -9.46 9.49
N PRO A 156 -5.38 -8.94 8.39
CA PRO A 156 -3.94 -8.97 8.17
C PRO A 156 -3.19 -8.13 9.21
N GLU A 157 -1.95 -8.52 9.52
CA GLU A 157 -1.05 -7.73 10.37
C GLU A 157 -0.46 -6.53 9.61
N ILE A 158 -0.35 -6.66 8.27
CA ILE A 158 0.28 -5.66 7.38
C ILE A 158 -0.58 -5.45 6.16
N ILE A 159 -0.86 -4.19 5.81
CA ILE A 159 -1.55 -3.85 4.55
C ILE A 159 -0.65 -2.94 3.72
N LEU A 160 -0.40 -3.36 2.48
CA LEU A 160 0.33 -2.59 1.48
C LEU A 160 -0.67 -1.93 0.54
N PHE A 161 -0.59 -0.61 0.39
CA PHE A 161 -1.44 0.18 -0.49
C PHE A 161 -0.59 0.74 -1.64
N ASP A 162 -0.89 0.33 -2.85
CA ASP A 162 -0.25 0.85 -4.07
C ASP A 162 -1.15 1.89 -4.72
N GLU A 163 -0.89 3.16 -4.45
CA GLU A 163 -1.65 4.32 -4.96
C GLU A 163 -3.18 4.19 -4.79
N PRO A 164 -3.70 4.02 -3.56
CA PRO A 164 -5.10 3.65 -3.33
C PRO A 164 -6.11 4.71 -3.77
N THR A 165 -5.68 5.94 -3.99
CA THR A 165 -6.53 7.12 -4.26
C THR A 165 -6.41 7.65 -5.68
N THR A 166 -5.53 7.09 -6.49
CA THR A 166 -5.34 7.51 -7.89
C THR A 166 -6.64 7.43 -8.69
N GLY A 167 -6.91 8.49 -9.47
CA GLY A 167 -8.08 8.59 -10.32
C GLY A 167 -9.36 9.05 -9.61
N LEU A 168 -9.27 9.46 -8.32
CA LEU A 168 -10.38 10.01 -7.56
C LEU A 168 -10.33 11.54 -7.48
N ASP A 169 -11.50 12.16 -7.42
CA ASP A 169 -11.60 13.59 -7.12
C ASP A 169 -11.10 13.89 -5.69
N PRO A 170 -10.72 15.15 -5.38
CA PRO A 170 -10.11 15.51 -4.10
C PRO A 170 -10.96 15.16 -2.88
N VAL A 171 -12.29 15.26 -2.97
CA VAL A 171 -13.19 14.98 -1.82
C VAL A 171 -13.21 13.49 -1.51
N ILE A 172 -13.39 12.66 -2.55
CA ILE A 172 -13.41 11.20 -2.40
C ILE A 172 -12.02 10.68 -2.00
N ARG A 173 -10.93 11.28 -2.54
CA ARG A 173 -9.56 10.96 -2.15
C ARG A 173 -9.35 11.12 -0.64
N ARG A 174 -9.71 12.28 -0.09
CA ARG A 174 -9.63 12.53 1.36
C ARG A 174 -10.49 11.56 2.17
N ALA A 175 -11.69 11.23 1.67
CA ALA A 175 -12.55 10.26 2.32
C ALA A 175 -11.94 8.85 2.36
N ILE A 176 -11.20 8.41 1.31
CA ILE A 176 -10.47 7.14 1.30
C ILE A 176 -9.26 7.20 2.25
N HIS A 177 -8.50 8.29 2.25
CA HIS A 177 -7.40 8.48 3.19
C HIS A 177 -7.89 8.43 4.64
N GLN A 178 -8.96 9.13 4.98
CA GLN A 178 -9.55 9.07 6.31
C GLN A 178 -10.03 7.66 6.67
N LEU A 179 -10.67 6.95 5.74
CA LEU A 179 -11.10 5.57 5.94
C LEU A 179 -9.92 4.64 6.24
N ILE A 180 -8.78 4.78 5.54
CA ILE A 180 -7.57 4.01 5.81
C ILE A 180 -7.06 4.31 7.22
N LYS A 181 -7.03 5.59 7.63
CA LYS A 181 -6.61 6.01 8.97
C LYS A 181 -7.52 5.43 10.06
N ASP A 182 -8.83 5.56 9.88
CA ASP A 182 -9.83 5.08 10.86
C ASP A 182 -9.77 3.55 11.02
N THR A 183 -9.66 2.83 9.90
CA THR A 183 -9.55 1.36 9.93
C THR A 183 -8.22 0.92 10.54
N GLN A 184 -7.11 1.64 10.25
CA GLN A 184 -5.83 1.38 10.87
C GLN A 184 -5.86 1.59 12.40
N GLN A 185 -6.46 2.69 12.87
CA GLN A 185 -6.63 2.95 14.30
C GLN A 185 -7.49 1.89 14.98
N LYS A 186 -8.56 1.43 14.30
CA LYS A 186 -9.48 0.43 14.82
C LYS A 186 -8.86 -0.96 14.90
N PHE A 187 -8.13 -1.39 13.88
CA PHE A 187 -7.63 -2.76 13.75
C PHE A 187 -6.14 -2.91 14.09
N GLY A 188 -5.39 -1.82 14.20
CA GLY A 188 -3.99 -1.81 14.64
C GLY A 188 -2.97 -2.38 13.66
N PHE A 189 -3.34 -2.60 12.39
CA PHE A 189 -2.42 -3.14 11.39
C PHE A 189 -1.29 -2.15 11.05
N THR A 190 -0.18 -2.67 10.56
CA THR A 190 0.90 -1.87 9.96
C THR A 190 0.51 -1.53 8.52
N ALA A 191 0.59 -0.27 8.12
CA ALA A 191 0.29 0.15 6.76
C ALA A 191 1.52 0.73 6.05
N VAL A 192 1.72 0.36 4.79
CA VAL A 192 2.62 1.05 3.88
C VAL A 192 1.79 1.59 2.72
N ILE A 193 1.81 2.90 2.52
CA ILE A 193 1.03 3.58 1.47
C ILE A 193 2.00 4.22 0.48
N VAL A 194 2.04 3.71 -0.74
CA VAL A 194 2.68 4.41 -1.85
C VAL A 194 1.70 5.46 -2.36
N SER A 195 2.12 6.72 -2.41
CA SER A 195 1.27 7.82 -2.87
C SER A 195 2.09 8.96 -3.47
N HIS A 196 1.45 9.70 -4.37
CA HIS A 196 1.90 11.00 -4.86
C HIS A 196 0.91 12.13 -4.49
N ASP A 197 -0.08 11.85 -3.66
CA ASP A 197 -1.12 12.79 -3.24
C ASP A 197 -0.60 13.73 -2.15
N ILE A 198 0.15 14.74 -2.55
CA ILE A 198 0.65 15.80 -1.67
C ILE A 198 -0.35 16.98 -1.71
N PRO A 199 -0.74 17.58 -0.59
CA PRO A 199 -0.28 17.30 0.79
C PRO A 199 -1.13 16.24 1.54
N ASP A 200 -2.21 15.73 0.98
CA ASP A 200 -3.24 14.93 1.69
C ASP A 200 -2.66 13.71 2.44
N ILE A 201 -1.57 13.11 1.91
CA ILE A 201 -0.95 11.93 2.55
C ILE A 201 -0.34 12.25 3.92
N PHE A 202 0.07 13.50 4.17
CA PHE A 202 0.66 13.92 5.44
C PHE A 202 -0.34 13.90 6.61
N ASP A 203 -1.65 14.07 6.32
CA ASP A 203 -2.72 14.02 7.33
C ASP A 203 -2.97 12.59 7.85
N VAL A 204 -2.50 11.60 7.11
CA VAL A 204 -2.77 10.18 7.37
C VAL A 204 -1.54 9.45 7.91
N ALA A 205 -0.36 9.80 7.41
CA ALA A 205 0.88 9.10 7.72
C ALA A 205 1.40 9.42 9.13
N HIS A 206 1.98 8.41 9.79
CA HIS A 206 2.77 8.59 11.01
C HIS A 206 4.26 8.80 10.68
N GLN A 207 4.73 8.19 9.59
CA GLN A 207 6.08 8.31 9.05
C GLN A 207 6.01 8.47 7.54
N VAL A 208 6.97 9.17 6.98
CA VAL A 208 7.08 9.39 5.54
C VAL A 208 8.51 9.11 5.09
N ALA A 209 8.63 8.34 4.02
CA ALA A 209 9.89 8.03 3.34
C ALA A 209 9.87 8.65 1.94
N MET A 210 10.83 9.50 1.63
CA MET A 210 11.01 10.06 0.28
C MET A 210 11.94 9.15 -0.53
N LEU A 211 11.38 8.47 -1.53
CA LEU A 211 12.14 7.64 -2.48
C LEU A 211 12.54 8.47 -3.70
N TYR A 212 13.82 8.49 -4.00
CA TYR A 212 14.37 9.15 -5.18
C TYR A 212 15.62 8.44 -5.67
N ARG A 213 15.71 8.17 -6.97
CA ARG A 213 16.82 7.46 -7.62
C ARG A 213 17.21 6.14 -6.94
N GLY A 214 16.18 5.41 -6.48
CA GLY A 214 16.35 4.09 -5.86
C GLY A 214 16.81 4.10 -4.40
N GLU A 215 16.90 5.25 -3.75
CA GLU A 215 17.33 5.42 -2.36
C GLU A 215 16.29 6.18 -1.53
N ILE A 216 16.27 5.96 -0.22
CA ILE A 216 15.47 6.79 0.69
C ILE A 216 16.29 8.03 1.05
N LEU A 217 15.93 9.17 0.45
CA LEU A 217 16.62 10.46 0.71
C LEU A 217 16.37 10.99 2.11
N GLN A 218 15.14 10.82 2.60
CA GLN A 218 14.72 11.28 3.91
C GLN A 218 13.64 10.39 4.46
N PHE A 219 13.69 10.12 5.76
CA PHE A 219 12.70 9.38 6.52
C PHE A 219 12.44 10.11 7.83
N GLY A 220 11.18 10.36 8.16
CA GLY A 220 10.81 11.08 9.38
C GLY A 220 9.30 11.24 9.52
N THR A 221 8.88 12.09 10.44
CA THR A 221 7.48 12.48 10.59
C THR A 221 7.00 13.31 9.40
N PRO A 222 5.68 13.46 9.15
CA PRO A 222 5.16 14.40 8.16
C PRO A 222 5.76 15.81 8.32
N HIS A 223 5.93 16.28 9.55
CA HIS A 223 6.53 17.60 9.85
C HIS A 223 7.98 17.69 9.35
N ASP A 224 8.80 16.65 9.63
CA ASP A 224 10.21 16.63 9.21
C ASP A 224 10.36 16.69 7.68
N ILE A 225 9.42 16.09 6.95
CA ILE A 225 9.41 16.12 5.49
C ILE A 225 8.93 17.49 4.99
N GLN A 226 7.86 18.05 5.58
CA GLN A 226 7.30 19.34 5.18
C GLN A 226 8.26 20.52 5.45
N THR A 227 9.10 20.41 6.47
CA THR A 227 10.11 21.42 6.83
C THR A 227 11.50 21.11 6.27
N SER A 228 11.63 20.08 5.42
CA SER A 228 12.91 19.68 4.87
C SER A 228 13.57 20.79 4.06
N GLU A 229 14.86 20.98 4.27
CA GLU A 229 15.70 21.88 3.45
C GLU A 229 16.33 21.16 2.25
N HIS A 230 16.18 19.83 2.15
CA HIS A 230 16.75 19.06 1.04
C HIS A 230 16.11 19.47 -0.29
N PRO A 231 16.87 19.91 -1.31
CA PRO A 231 16.31 20.53 -2.52
C PRO A 231 15.32 19.62 -3.28
N VAL A 232 15.59 18.31 -3.36
CA VAL A 232 14.71 17.33 -4.02
C VAL A 232 13.39 17.19 -3.26
N VAL A 233 13.44 17.09 -1.93
CA VAL A 233 12.25 16.94 -1.09
C VAL A 233 11.38 18.20 -1.21
N ARG A 234 11.99 19.39 -1.06
CA ARG A 234 11.28 20.67 -1.21
C ARG A 234 10.61 20.81 -2.57
N GLN A 235 11.35 20.54 -3.65
CA GLN A 235 10.78 20.59 -5.00
C GLN A 235 9.58 19.66 -5.14
N PHE A 236 9.70 18.42 -4.66
CA PHE A 236 8.63 17.43 -4.78
C PHE A 236 7.36 17.81 -4.01
N ILE A 237 7.51 18.25 -2.74
CA ILE A 237 6.34 18.61 -1.90
C ILE A 237 5.68 19.93 -2.31
N SER A 238 6.43 20.88 -2.88
CA SER A 238 5.90 22.15 -3.36
C SER A 238 5.35 22.10 -4.78
N GLY A 239 5.70 21.05 -5.55
CA GLY A 239 5.35 20.96 -6.97
C GLY A 239 6.08 21.98 -7.84
N SER A 240 7.24 22.55 -7.38
CA SER A 240 8.00 23.53 -8.14
C SER A 240 8.56 22.93 -9.44
N LEU A 241 8.51 23.69 -10.52
CA LEU A 241 9.17 23.33 -11.77
C LEU A 241 10.69 23.48 -11.71
N ASP A 242 11.18 24.40 -10.85
CA ASP A 242 12.59 24.66 -10.65
C ASP A 242 13.16 23.74 -9.57
N GLY A 243 14.22 22.99 -9.91
CA GLY A 243 14.90 22.12 -8.95
C GLY A 243 15.59 20.91 -9.58
N PRO A 244 16.17 20.03 -8.75
CA PRO A 244 16.98 18.91 -9.22
C PRO A 244 16.17 17.74 -9.81
N ILE A 245 14.85 17.71 -9.62
CA ILE A 245 13.98 16.73 -10.29
C ILE A 245 13.70 17.26 -11.69
N ASN A 246 14.26 16.61 -12.71
CA ASN A 246 14.02 16.95 -14.10
C ASN A 246 12.58 16.61 -14.47
N SER A 247 11.82 17.60 -14.93
CA SER A 247 10.40 17.46 -15.29
C SER A 247 10.18 16.78 -16.66
N GLY A 248 11.21 16.15 -17.25
CA GLY A 248 11.06 15.38 -18.50
C GLY A 248 10.71 16.23 -19.73
N ALA A 249 10.94 17.53 -19.68
CA ALA A 249 10.86 18.40 -20.86
C ALA A 249 12.21 18.33 -21.60
N ALA A 250 12.35 17.32 -22.44
CA ALA A 250 13.34 17.25 -23.53
C ALA A 250 12.72 16.47 -24.67
#